data_95d82353990ec614e958e1c89308c7b7
#
_entry.id   95d82353990ec614e958e1c89308c7b7
#
_cell.length_a   1.000
_cell.length_b   1.000
_cell.length_c   1.000
_cell.angle_alpha   90.00
_cell.angle_beta   90.00
_cell.angle_gamma   90.00
#
_symmetry.space_group_name_H-M   'P 1'
#
loop_
_entity.id
_entity.type
_entity.pdbx_description
1 polymer ?
#
loop_
_entity_poly.entity_id
_entity_poly.type
_entity_poly.pdbx_seq_one_letter_code
_entity_poly.pdbx_strand_id
1 'polypeptide(L)'
;MPTQRIQGHPVLIIGAGRGGNALLEIFLEDTLIQVIAIADINPDAQGLRLAKENGIPAYTDVAEAIRSCRDYPDCIVYNLSHDESVAGQVNQIFNGKQVTSGPEVKLFWQMVMNLKQTKGELEKSQGQLQAVIQNVMDGIVTTSESGEIQGFNPAAEQIFGYSQQDILGKSIKILLSEPAQIEHDIFIYQNLHAEQGEMPAIRGREIQAIRKDGELFPMELSMSKMLLGGQNYFVGVARDITERKLAEQKITHLAHYDFLTDLPNRALFLNSLDISLALAKRSNYKVAVFFLDLDGFKKINDTLGHDMGDLLLKEVSRRLKKTIRASDTVARVGGDEFTFVLNNPGSQEGVALIANKLIATLSEPFDLNGTLCHVGGSIGISLFPDDAQSLETLITQADGAMYLAKQCGKNTYKFHRDVLQSAHANKHA
;
A
#
# COMPACT_ATOMS: atom_id res chain seq x y z
N MET A 1 -4.48 -68.17 27.14
CA MET A 1 -4.94 -66.81 26.75
C MET A 1 -3.84 -66.21 25.92
N PRO A 2 -4.08 -65.65 24.73
CA PRO A 2 -3.04 -65.14 23.89
C PRO A 2 -2.46 -63.88 24.49
N THR A 3 -1.16 -63.86 24.73
CA THR A 3 -0.35 -62.69 25.07
C THR A 3 -0.51 -61.63 24.00
N GLN A 4 -1.27 -60.57 24.28
CA GLN A 4 -1.28 -59.37 23.46
C GLN A 4 0.16 -58.87 23.30
N ARG A 5 0.68 -58.81 22.07
CA ARG A 5 1.96 -58.22 21.77
C ARG A 5 1.83 -56.72 22.11
N ILE A 6 2.53 -56.32 23.14
CA ILE A 6 2.63 -54.93 23.61
C ILE A 6 3.37 -54.17 22.51
N GLN A 7 2.76 -53.15 21.97
CA GLN A 7 3.40 -52.16 21.08
C GLN A 7 3.95 -51.02 21.94
N GLY A 8 5.08 -51.17 22.58
CA GLY A 8 5.74 -50.14 23.38
C GLY A 8 6.30 -50.69 24.72
N HIS A 9 7.17 -49.92 25.38
CA HIS A 9 7.73 -50.27 26.65
C HIS A 9 6.69 -50.07 27.79
N PRO A 10 6.36 -51.12 28.56
CA PRO A 10 5.38 -51.03 29.62
C PRO A 10 5.87 -50.13 30.78
N VAL A 11 5.02 -49.26 31.27
CA VAL A 11 5.34 -48.28 32.31
C VAL A 11 4.24 -48.27 33.39
N LEU A 12 4.63 -48.25 34.64
CA LEU A 12 3.79 -47.93 35.80
C LEU A 12 4.19 -46.57 36.36
N ILE A 13 3.19 -45.69 36.57
CA ILE A 13 3.41 -44.39 37.19
C ILE A 13 2.84 -44.44 38.62
N ILE A 14 3.66 -44.14 39.65
CA ILE A 14 3.26 -44.03 41.05
C ILE A 14 3.41 -42.57 41.48
N GLY A 15 2.31 -41.97 41.93
CA GLY A 15 2.18 -40.53 42.17
C GLY A 15 1.54 -39.83 40.98
N ALA A 16 0.21 -39.72 40.99
CA ALA A 16 -0.61 -39.13 39.95
C ALA A 16 -0.95 -37.65 40.19
N GLY A 17 -0.22 -36.98 41.07
CA GLY A 17 -0.29 -35.53 41.27
C GLY A 17 0.19 -34.75 40.00
N ARG A 18 0.60 -33.49 40.18
CA ARG A 18 1.04 -32.64 39.01
C ARG A 18 2.12 -33.29 38.16
N GLY A 19 3.12 -33.93 38.81
CA GLY A 19 4.24 -34.58 38.09
C GLY A 19 3.78 -35.82 37.33
N GLY A 20 3.02 -36.71 37.95
CA GLY A 20 2.51 -37.92 37.32
C GLY A 20 1.50 -37.66 36.24
N ASN A 21 0.65 -36.63 36.37
CA ASN A 21 -0.26 -36.20 35.31
C ASN A 21 0.51 -35.73 34.06
N ALA A 22 1.51 -34.88 34.26
CA ALA A 22 2.32 -34.38 33.14
C ALA A 22 3.15 -35.50 32.44
N LEU A 23 3.65 -36.45 33.25
CA LEU A 23 4.34 -37.61 32.68
C LEU A 23 3.39 -38.52 31.89
N LEU A 24 2.16 -38.70 32.40
CA LEU A 24 1.12 -39.46 31.72
C LEU A 24 0.76 -38.81 30.37
N GLU A 25 0.52 -37.51 30.35
CA GLU A 25 0.24 -36.77 29.09
C GLU A 25 1.31 -37.01 28.01
N ILE A 26 2.57 -36.99 28.42
CA ILE A 26 3.71 -37.20 27.48
C ILE A 26 3.74 -38.62 26.97
N PHE A 27 3.57 -39.59 27.89
CA PHE A 27 3.59 -41.00 27.51
C PHE A 27 2.39 -41.40 26.66
N LEU A 28 1.27 -40.67 26.74
CA LEU A 28 0.13 -40.88 25.85
C LEU A 28 0.41 -40.38 24.41
N GLU A 29 1.29 -39.41 24.24
CA GLU A 29 1.69 -38.92 22.93
C GLU A 29 2.80 -39.78 22.25
N ASP A 30 3.48 -40.63 23.03
CA ASP A 30 4.61 -41.44 22.56
C ASP A 30 4.19 -42.88 22.22
N THR A 31 4.39 -43.29 20.99
CA THR A 31 4.07 -44.63 20.49
C THR A 31 5.01 -45.73 21.01
N LEU A 32 6.17 -45.36 21.57
CA LEU A 32 7.17 -46.28 22.11
C LEU A 32 6.89 -46.65 23.59
N ILE A 33 5.96 -45.99 24.24
CA ILE A 33 5.63 -46.19 25.64
C ILE A 33 4.19 -46.63 25.78
N GLN A 34 3.96 -47.65 26.62
CA GLN A 34 2.64 -48.08 27.01
C GLN A 34 2.44 -47.95 28.50
N VAL A 35 1.62 -47.01 28.95
CA VAL A 35 1.27 -46.89 30.35
C VAL A 35 0.32 -48.00 30.76
N ILE A 36 0.77 -48.93 31.56
CA ILE A 36 0.02 -50.11 31.99
C ILE A 36 -0.95 -49.75 33.14
N ALA A 37 -0.47 -48.92 34.06
CA ALA A 37 -1.27 -48.44 35.16
C ALA A 37 -0.71 -47.15 35.73
N ILE A 38 -1.55 -46.45 36.50
CA ILE A 38 -1.14 -45.31 37.31
C ILE A 38 -1.75 -45.45 38.73
N ALA A 39 -1.01 -45.03 39.76
CA ALA A 39 -1.47 -45.08 41.11
C ALA A 39 -1.21 -43.79 41.88
N ASP A 40 -2.13 -43.41 42.76
CA ASP A 40 -1.97 -42.32 43.74
C ASP A 40 -2.87 -42.61 44.96
N ILE A 41 -2.35 -42.33 46.17
CA ILE A 41 -3.12 -42.45 47.42
C ILE A 41 -4.28 -41.45 47.50
N ASN A 42 -4.18 -40.33 46.77
CA ASN A 42 -5.24 -39.34 46.62
C ASN A 42 -6.18 -39.71 45.46
N PRO A 43 -7.44 -40.13 45.73
CA PRO A 43 -8.38 -40.53 44.70
C PRO A 43 -8.76 -39.41 43.75
N ASP A 44 -8.54 -38.15 44.14
CA ASP A 44 -8.83 -36.95 43.35
C ASP A 44 -7.63 -36.45 42.54
N ALA A 45 -6.51 -37.16 42.50
CA ALA A 45 -5.33 -36.80 41.74
C ALA A 45 -5.64 -36.64 40.26
N GLN A 46 -5.11 -35.56 39.63
CA GLN A 46 -5.40 -35.23 38.24
C GLN A 46 -5.02 -36.36 37.28
N GLY A 47 -3.89 -36.99 37.48
CA GLY A 47 -3.43 -38.11 36.66
C GLY A 47 -4.34 -39.34 36.71
N LEU A 48 -5.02 -39.61 37.83
CA LEU A 48 -5.99 -40.71 37.91
C LEU A 48 -7.25 -40.43 37.05
N ARG A 49 -7.68 -39.16 36.94
CA ARG A 49 -8.80 -38.76 36.09
C ARG A 49 -8.40 -38.90 34.60
N LEU A 50 -7.27 -38.35 34.22
CA LEU A 50 -6.75 -38.47 32.88
C LEU A 50 -6.54 -39.91 32.41
N ALA A 51 -6.04 -40.77 33.30
CA ALA A 51 -5.88 -42.19 33.03
C ALA A 51 -7.22 -42.89 32.75
N LYS A 52 -8.24 -42.62 33.57
CA LYS A 52 -9.59 -43.14 33.35
C LYS A 52 -10.21 -42.72 32.05
N GLU A 53 -10.02 -41.45 31.65
CA GLU A 53 -10.49 -40.91 30.36
C GLU A 53 -9.83 -41.61 29.17
N ASN A 54 -8.59 -42.08 29.33
CA ASN A 54 -7.82 -42.77 28.30
C ASN A 54 -7.86 -44.32 28.42
N GLY A 55 -8.72 -44.85 29.30
CA GLY A 55 -8.88 -46.29 29.47
C GLY A 55 -7.72 -47.01 30.16
N ILE A 56 -6.87 -46.25 30.87
CA ILE A 56 -5.72 -46.77 31.60
C ILE A 56 -6.17 -47.15 33.04
N PRO A 57 -5.80 -48.34 33.55
CA PRO A 57 -6.07 -48.75 34.92
C PRO A 57 -5.52 -47.76 35.94
N ALA A 58 -6.40 -47.25 36.79
CA ALA A 58 -6.07 -46.23 37.82
C ALA A 58 -6.38 -46.78 39.21
N TYR A 59 -5.38 -46.79 40.05
CA TYR A 59 -5.43 -47.39 41.39
C TYR A 59 -5.24 -46.36 42.49
N THR A 60 -5.91 -46.58 43.66
CA THR A 60 -5.66 -45.82 44.87
C THR A 60 -4.77 -46.57 45.86
N ASP A 61 -4.55 -47.86 45.63
CA ASP A 61 -3.59 -48.70 46.36
C ASP A 61 -2.36 -48.96 45.46
N VAL A 62 -1.19 -48.51 45.91
CA VAL A 62 0.09 -48.67 45.21
C VAL A 62 0.46 -50.13 45.08
N ALA A 63 0.20 -50.96 46.10
CA ALA A 63 0.53 -52.40 46.08
C ALA A 63 -0.34 -53.16 45.06
N GLU A 64 -1.59 -52.75 44.87
CA GLU A 64 -2.47 -53.29 43.83
C GLU A 64 -2.00 -52.93 42.40
N ALA A 65 -1.61 -51.67 42.22
CA ALA A 65 -1.03 -51.20 40.93
C ALA A 65 0.26 -51.96 40.57
N ILE A 66 1.14 -52.16 41.55
CA ILE A 66 2.37 -52.94 41.33
C ILE A 66 2.03 -54.40 40.96
N ARG A 67 1.04 -54.99 41.64
CA ARG A 67 0.59 -56.38 41.34
C ARG A 67 -0.02 -56.49 39.92
N SER A 68 -0.74 -55.50 39.42
CA SER A 68 -1.31 -55.49 38.08
C SER A 68 -0.26 -55.52 36.96
N CYS A 69 0.95 -55.09 37.27
CA CYS A 69 2.07 -55.10 36.30
C CYS A 69 2.89 -56.40 36.34
N ARG A 70 2.46 -57.42 37.09
CA ARG A 70 3.21 -58.68 37.25
C ARG A 70 3.40 -59.44 35.94
N ASP A 71 2.44 -59.33 35.05
CA ASP A 71 2.50 -59.97 33.72
C ASP A 71 3.40 -59.25 32.72
N TYR A 72 3.96 -58.10 33.10
CA TYR A 72 4.84 -57.26 32.32
C TYR A 72 6.28 -57.29 32.84
N PRO A 73 7.09 -58.31 32.50
CA PRO A 73 8.42 -58.48 33.08
C PRO A 73 9.38 -57.29 32.81
N ASP A 74 9.19 -56.50 31.77
CA ASP A 74 10.02 -55.36 31.44
C ASP A 74 9.36 -54.00 31.80
N CYS A 75 8.39 -54.00 32.69
CA CYS A 75 7.73 -52.78 33.16
C CYS A 75 8.70 -51.88 33.95
N ILE A 76 8.83 -50.63 33.53
CA ILE A 76 9.57 -49.59 34.25
C ILE A 76 8.63 -48.90 35.22
N VAL A 77 9.05 -48.78 36.46
CA VAL A 77 8.23 -48.10 37.50
C VAL A 77 8.80 -46.71 37.77
N TYR A 78 8.02 -45.67 37.44
CA TYR A 78 8.34 -44.29 37.78
C TYR A 78 7.65 -43.90 39.08
N ASN A 79 8.44 -43.74 40.15
CA ASN A 79 7.94 -43.28 41.45
C ASN A 79 8.10 -41.76 41.60
N LEU A 80 7.02 -41.04 41.45
CA LEU A 80 6.88 -39.59 41.62
C LEU A 80 6.24 -39.24 42.98
N SER A 81 5.93 -40.26 43.77
CA SER A 81 5.47 -40.06 45.16
C SER A 81 6.68 -39.79 46.10
N HIS A 82 6.41 -39.22 47.24
CA HIS A 82 7.41 -39.04 48.30
C HIS A 82 7.61 -40.28 49.17
N ASP A 83 7.00 -41.39 48.78
CA ASP A 83 7.05 -42.63 49.55
C ASP A 83 8.25 -43.50 49.12
N GLU A 84 9.30 -43.50 49.91
CA GLU A 84 10.49 -44.31 49.68
C GLU A 84 10.25 -45.82 49.83
N SER A 85 9.16 -46.25 50.48
CA SER A 85 8.80 -47.66 50.67
C SER A 85 8.40 -48.35 49.36
N VAL A 86 8.00 -47.57 48.32
CA VAL A 86 7.61 -48.07 47.01
C VAL A 86 8.71 -48.90 46.35
N ALA A 87 9.96 -48.46 46.45
CA ALA A 87 11.10 -49.21 45.91
C ALA A 87 11.27 -50.60 46.56
N GLY A 88 11.01 -50.68 47.89
CA GLY A 88 10.99 -51.95 48.61
C GLY A 88 9.85 -52.87 48.22
N GLN A 89 8.65 -52.32 47.99
CA GLN A 89 7.49 -53.09 47.56
C GLN A 89 7.68 -53.63 46.13
N VAL A 90 8.22 -52.83 45.20
CA VAL A 90 8.52 -53.26 43.83
C VAL A 90 9.59 -54.37 43.86
N ASN A 91 10.69 -54.24 44.64
CA ASN A 91 11.71 -55.25 44.77
C ASN A 91 11.18 -56.58 45.29
N GLN A 92 10.25 -56.58 46.24
CA GLN A 92 9.60 -57.79 46.76
C GLN A 92 8.73 -58.53 45.71
N ILE A 93 8.11 -57.79 44.78
CA ILE A 93 7.20 -58.36 43.78
C ILE A 93 7.93 -58.76 42.53
N PHE A 94 8.97 -58.02 42.12
CA PHE A 94 9.68 -58.16 40.83
C PHE A 94 11.12 -58.60 40.91
N ASN A 95 11.64 -59.07 42.03
CA ASN A 95 12.99 -59.63 42.19
C ASN A 95 14.11 -58.78 41.54
N GLY A 96 14.30 -57.57 42.02
CA GLY A 96 15.48 -56.77 41.65
C GLY A 96 15.33 -55.86 40.41
N LYS A 97 14.10 -55.48 40.04
CA LYS A 97 13.86 -54.56 38.90
C LYS A 97 14.07 -53.10 39.25
N GLN A 98 14.43 -52.36 38.22
CA GLN A 98 14.75 -50.95 38.33
C GLN A 98 13.46 -50.14 38.64
N VAL A 99 13.44 -49.54 39.81
CA VAL A 99 12.54 -48.46 40.17
C VAL A 99 13.30 -47.17 39.99
N THR A 100 12.85 -46.35 39.10
CA THR A 100 13.42 -45.00 38.92
C THR A 100 12.72 -44.10 39.95
N SER A 101 13.42 -43.72 41.01
CA SER A 101 12.86 -42.91 42.10
C SER A 101 13.83 -41.83 42.58
N GLY A 102 13.33 -40.86 43.31
CA GLY A 102 14.15 -39.81 43.92
C GLY A 102 14.72 -38.79 42.95
N PRO A 103 16.01 -38.42 43.09
CA PRO A 103 16.62 -37.34 42.30
C PRO A 103 16.59 -37.59 40.80
N GLU A 104 16.69 -38.83 40.35
CA GLU A 104 16.71 -39.23 38.95
C GLU A 104 15.37 -38.96 38.26
N VAL A 105 14.26 -39.32 38.90
CA VAL A 105 12.91 -39.03 38.40
C VAL A 105 12.64 -37.54 38.35
N LYS A 106 13.12 -36.82 39.39
CA LYS A 106 12.98 -35.36 39.43
C LYS A 106 13.74 -34.68 38.32
N LEU A 107 14.98 -35.11 38.04
CA LEU A 107 15.80 -34.59 36.94
C LEU A 107 15.17 -34.87 35.59
N PHE A 108 14.72 -36.12 35.37
CA PHE A 108 14.02 -36.52 34.16
C PHE A 108 12.74 -35.68 33.93
N TRP A 109 11.93 -35.53 35.01
CA TRP A 109 10.73 -34.72 34.95
C TRP A 109 11.02 -33.24 34.63
N GLN A 110 12.05 -32.64 35.24
CA GLN A 110 12.47 -31.27 34.90
C GLN A 110 12.89 -31.14 33.48
N MET A 111 13.65 -32.11 32.93
CA MET A 111 14.09 -32.10 31.55
C MET A 111 12.91 -32.16 30.56
N VAL A 112 11.93 -33.03 30.85
CA VAL A 112 10.73 -33.18 30.07
C VAL A 112 9.86 -31.93 30.07
N MET A 113 9.67 -31.31 31.26
CA MET A 113 8.93 -30.06 31.40
C MET A 113 9.60 -28.91 30.66
N ASN A 114 10.94 -28.81 30.70
CA ASN A 114 11.67 -27.81 29.94
C ASN A 114 11.51 -28.03 28.45
N LEU A 115 11.56 -29.27 27.96
CA LEU A 115 11.34 -29.56 26.53
C LEU A 115 9.92 -29.18 26.08
N LYS A 116 8.89 -29.51 26.90
CA LYS A 116 7.50 -29.13 26.59
C LYS A 116 7.32 -27.63 26.57
N GLN A 117 7.90 -26.91 27.54
CA GLN A 117 7.88 -25.43 27.55
C GLN A 117 8.59 -24.83 26.35
N THR A 118 9.80 -25.28 26.04
CA THR A 118 10.59 -24.78 24.88
C THR A 118 9.86 -25.05 23.57
N LYS A 119 9.24 -26.23 23.41
CA LYS A 119 8.41 -26.56 22.24
C LYS A 119 7.22 -25.60 22.11
N GLY A 120 6.49 -25.36 23.21
CA GLY A 120 5.36 -24.44 23.24
C GLY A 120 5.75 -22.98 22.93
N GLU A 121 6.89 -22.53 23.46
CA GLU A 121 7.44 -21.20 23.14
C GLU A 121 7.84 -21.08 21.67
N LEU A 122 8.45 -22.13 21.10
CA LEU A 122 8.81 -22.18 19.69
C LEU A 122 7.58 -22.15 18.79
N GLU A 123 6.58 -22.97 19.07
CA GLU A 123 5.30 -23.00 18.32
C GLU A 123 4.59 -21.64 18.38
N LYS A 124 4.54 -21.01 19.54
CA LYS A 124 3.99 -19.67 19.73
C LYS A 124 4.77 -18.62 18.91
N SER A 125 6.11 -18.66 18.96
CA SER A 125 6.95 -17.73 18.22
C SER A 125 6.80 -17.91 16.70
N GLN A 126 6.77 -19.16 16.23
CA GLN A 126 6.51 -19.45 14.81
C GLN A 126 5.13 -18.97 14.35
N GLY A 127 4.08 -19.21 15.16
CA GLY A 127 2.73 -18.73 14.88
C GLY A 127 2.65 -17.20 14.82
N GLN A 128 3.35 -16.51 15.73
CA GLN A 128 3.41 -15.04 15.70
C GLN A 128 4.11 -14.50 14.45
N LEU A 129 5.27 -15.07 14.08
CA LEU A 129 5.98 -14.66 12.87
C LEU A 129 5.14 -14.92 11.61
N GLN A 130 4.49 -16.06 11.53
CA GLN A 130 3.62 -16.39 10.40
C GLN A 130 2.42 -15.45 10.32
N ALA A 131 1.79 -15.13 11.46
CA ALA A 131 0.69 -14.17 11.51
C ALA A 131 1.12 -12.77 11.05
N VAL A 132 2.32 -12.30 11.43
CA VAL A 132 2.87 -11.03 10.94
C VAL A 132 3.01 -11.05 9.42
N ILE A 133 3.68 -12.06 8.87
CA ILE A 133 3.90 -12.18 7.42
C ILE A 133 2.58 -12.26 6.64
N GLN A 134 1.57 -12.95 7.18
CA GLN A 134 0.25 -13.08 6.56
C GLN A 134 -0.59 -11.80 6.57
N ASN A 135 -0.38 -10.91 7.55
CA ASN A 135 -1.18 -9.70 7.71
C ASN A 135 -0.48 -8.42 7.24
N VAL A 136 0.78 -8.50 6.80
CA VAL A 136 1.46 -7.36 6.17
C VAL A 136 0.82 -7.07 4.82
N MET A 137 0.52 -5.78 4.55
CA MET A 137 -0.09 -5.34 3.28
C MET A 137 0.90 -5.29 2.12
N ASP A 138 2.20 -5.28 2.41
CA ASP A 138 3.25 -5.31 1.39
C ASP A 138 3.49 -6.75 0.92
N GLY A 139 3.72 -6.93 -0.37
CA GLY A 139 4.11 -8.21 -0.93
C GLY A 139 5.52 -8.59 -0.47
N ILE A 140 5.66 -9.74 0.19
CA ILE A 140 6.97 -10.28 0.57
C ILE A 140 7.27 -11.45 -0.35
N VAL A 141 8.37 -11.34 -1.07
CA VAL A 141 8.86 -12.38 -1.98
C VAL A 141 10.27 -12.78 -1.56
N THR A 142 10.50 -14.05 -1.36
CA THR A 142 11.85 -14.58 -1.12
C THR A 142 12.34 -15.37 -2.32
N THR A 143 13.60 -15.18 -2.69
CA THR A 143 14.21 -15.90 -3.81
C THR A 143 15.51 -16.57 -3.40
N SER A 144 15.87 -17.63 -4.12
CA SER A 144 17.22 -18.22 -4.09
C SER A 144 18.25 -17.28 -4.73
N GLU A 145 19.53 -17.65 -4.65
CA GLU A 145 20.61 -16.96 -5.38
C GLU A 145 20.43 -16.98 -6.90
N SER A 146 19.75 -18.00 -7.43
CA SER A 146 19.43 -18.11 -8.87
C SER A 146 18.23 -17.24 -9.28
N GLY A 147 17.56 -16.56 -8.34
CA GLY A 147 16.35 -15.76 -8.60
C GLY A 147 15.07 -16.59 -8.70
N GLU A 148 15.08 -17.85 -8.23
CA GLU A 148 13.87 -18.67 -8.13
C GLU A 148 13.06 -18.30 -6.89
N ILE A 149 11.77 -18.11 -7.03
CA ILE A 149 10.85 -17.74 -5.95
C ILE A 149 10.69 -18.92 -5.00
N GLN A 150 11.03 -18.72 -3.73
CA GLN A 150 10.95 -19.70 -2.64
C GLN A 150 9.84 -19.38 -1.64
N GLY A 151 9.41 -18.13 -1.57
CA GLY A 151 8.32 -17.69 -0.70
C GLY A 151 7.55 -16.54 -1.30
N PHE A 152 6.24 -16.52 -1.04
CA PHE A 152 5.31 -15.57 -1.60
C PHE A 152 4.15 -15.39 -0.60
N ASN A 153 4.04 -14.24 0.07
CA ASN A 153 3.00 -14.02 1.07
C ASN A 153 1.63 -13.70 0.43
N PRO A 154 0.52 -13.73 1.17
CA PRO A 154 -0.80 -13.42 0.64
C PRO A 154 -0.94 -12.03 0.00
N ALA A 155 -0.22 -11.02 0.53
CA ALA A 155 -0.22 -9.70 -0.09
C ALA A 155 0.44 -9.72 -1.48
N ALA A 156 1.53 -10.48 -1.66
CA ALA A 156 2.14 -10.65 -2.97
C ALA A 156 1.19 -11.39 -3.95
N GLU A 157 0.41 -12.36 -3.47
CA GLU A 157 -0.62 -13.01 -4.30
C GLU A 157 -1.65 -11.99 -4.82
N GLN A 158 -2.11 -11.09 -3.95
CA GLN A 158 -3.07 -10.04 -4.31
C GLN A 158 -2.47 -9.01 -5.26
N ILE A 159 -1.23 -8.57 -5.01
CA ILE A 159 -0.55 -7.57 -5.83
C ILE A 159 -0.27 -8.10 -7.23
N PHE A 160 0.27 -9.31 -7.36
CA PHE A 160 0.73 -9.84 -8.64
C PHE A 160 -0.30 -10.74 -9.34
N GLY A 161 -1.35 -11.19 -8.66
CA GLY A 161 -2.40 -12.06 -9.22
C GLY A 161 -2.00 -13.52 -9.41
N TYR A 162 -0.84 -13.95 -8.88
CA TYR A 162 -0.42 -15.35 -8.87
C TYR A 162 -0.73 -15.99 -7.53
N SER A 163 -1.17 -17.25 -7.51
CA SER A 163 -1.18 -18.01 -6.27
C SER A 163 0.25 -18.45 -5.89
N GLN A 164 0.53 -18.62 -4.61
CA GLN A 164 1.80 -19.15 -4.15
C GLN A 164 2.14 -20.49 -4.82
N GLN A 165 1.16 -21.37 -5.00
CA GLN A 165 1.35 -22.67 -5.64
C GLN A 165 1.77 -22.55 -7.10
N ASP A 166 1.24 -21.56 -7.82
CA ASP A 166 1.54 -21.35 -9.24
C ASP A 166 2.90 -20.71 -9.48
N ILE A 167 3.45 -19.98 -8.49
CA ILE A 167 4.62 -19.13 -8.69
C ILE A 167 5.90 -19.69 -8.06
N LEU A 168 5.80 -20.54 -7.04
CA LEU A 168 6.98 -21.15 -6.41
C LEU A 168 7.83 -21.91 -7.44
N GLY A 169 9.14 -21.76 -7.36
CA GLY A 169 10.12 -22.34 -8.28
C GLY A 169 10.27 -21.62 -9.63
N LYS A 170 9.43 -20.60 -9.92
CA LYS A 170 9.58 -19.79 -11.13
C LYS A 170 10.56 -18.65 -10.90
N SER A 171 11.13 -18.12 -11.99
CA SER A 171 12.01 -16.97 -11.94
C SER A 171 11.24 -15.71 -11.54
N ILE A 172 11.81 -14.90 -10.64
CA ILE A 172 11.29 -13.60 -10.22
C ILE A 172 11.07 -12.63 -11.41
N LYS A 173 11.79 -12.84 -12.51
CA LYS A 173 11.73 -12.01 -13.70
C LYS A 173 10.32 -11.92 -14.30
N ILE A 174 9.47 -12.92 -14.08
CA ILE A 174 8.09 -12.88 -14.59
C ILE A 174 7.24 -11.77 -13.94
N LEU A 175 7.67 -11.23 -12.80
CA LEU A 175 7.02 -10.13 -12.07
C LEU A 175 7.56 -8.76 -12.45
N LEU A 176 8.61 -8.68 -13.29
CA LEU A 176 9.37 -7.47 -13.58
C LEU A 176 9.24 -7.11 -15.07
N SER A 177 9.13 -5.81 -15.39
CA SER A 177 9.26 -5.31 -16.76
C SER A 177 10.68 -5.52 -17.29
N GLU A 178 10.88 -5.54 -18.62
CA GLU A 178 12.20 -5.76 -19.22
C GLU A 178 13.32 -4.85 -18.65
N PRO A 179 13.12 -3.52 -18.49
CA PRO A 179 14.15 -2.69 -17.86
C PRO A 179 14.45 -3.11 -16.41
N ALA A 180 13.43 -3.46 -15.63
CA ALA A 180 13.58 -3.89 -14.24
C ALA A 180 14.27 -5.27 -14.13
N GLN A 181 14.11 -6.16 -15.11
CA GLN A 181 14.83 -7.44 -15.18
C GLN A 181 16.34 -7.24 -15.33
N ILE A 182 16.76 -6.31 -16.18
CA ILE A 182 18.18 -5.98 -16.40
C ILE A 182 18.78 -5.42 -15.11
N GLU A 183 18.08 -4.50 -14.46
CA GLU A 183 18.52 -3.91 -13.19
C GLU A 183 18.60 -4.95 -12.07
N HIS A 184 17.66 -5.88 -12.02
CA HIS A 184 17.68 -7.00 -11.08
C HIS A 184 18.91 -7.88 -11.30
N ASP A 185 19.25 -8.24 -12.55
CA ASP A 185 20.42 -9.06 -12.85
C ASP A 185 21.73 -8.36 -12.44
N ILE A 186 21.84 -7.07 -12.70
CA ILE A 186 22.99 -6.27 -12.26
C ILE A 186 23.08 -6.26 -10.73
N PHE A 187 21.96 -6.09 -10.03
CA PHE A 187 21.92 -6.10 -8.57
C PHE A 187 22.37 -7.46 -8.02
N ILE A 188 21.82 -8.56 -8.51
CA ILE A 188 22.19 -9.91 -8.08
C ILE A 188 23.68 -10.16 -8.34
N TYR A 189 24.19 -9.83 -9.54
CA TYR A 189 25.60 -9.99 -9.89
C TYR A 189 26.54 -9.23 -8.93
N GLN A 190 26.24 -7.97 -8.67
CA GLN A 190 27.02 -7.13 -7.75
C GLN A 190 27.05 -7.71 -6.33
N ASN A 191 25.93 -8.26 -5.88
CA ASN A 191 25.78 -8.78 -4.53
C ASN A 191 26.33 -10.18 -4.32
N LEU A 192 26.45 -10.97 -5.36
CA LEU A 192 27.12 -12.27 -5.30
C LEU A 192 28.64 -12.13 -5.27
N HIS A 193 29.19 -11.06 -5.85
CA HIS A 193 30.63 -10.82 -5.98
C HIS A 193 31.17 -9.76 -4.99
N ALA A 194 30.33 -9.17 -4.16
CA ALA A 194 30.78 -8.25 -3.11
C ALA A 194 31.51 -9.00 -2.01
N GLU A 195 32.70 -8.54 -1.65
CA GLU A 195 33.44 -9.03 -0.49
C GLU A 195 32.64 -8.82 0.79
N GLN A 196 32.79 -9.73 1.77
CA GLN A 196 31.98 -9.76 3.01
C GLN A 196 31.95 -8.39 3.70
N GLY A 197 30.78 -7.76 3.78
CA GLY A 197 30.58 -6.69 4.75
C GLY A 197 29.48 -5.67 4.47
N GLU A 198 29.31 -5.16 3.27
CA GLU A 198 28.33 -4.10 3.04
C GLU A 198 27.54 -4.32 1.74
N MET A 199 26.33 -4.84 1.90
CA MET A 199 25.36 -4.81 0.81
C MET A 199 24.61 -3.48 0.84
N PRO A 200 24.60 -2.71 -0.26
CA PRO A 200 23.60 -1.66 -0.39
C PRO A 200 22.23 -2.33 -0.54
N ALA A 201 21.46 -2.37 0.55
CA ALA A 201 20.06 -2.73 0.45
C ALA A 201 19.38 -1.74 -0.51
N ILE A 202 18.69 -2.23 -1.53
CA ILE A 202 17.78 -1.38 -2.31
C ILE A 202 16.65 -0.97 -1.35
N ARG A 203 16.44 0.32 -1.18
CA ARG A 203 15.37 0.83 -0.32
C ARG A 203 14.48 1.78 -1.12
N GLY A 204 13.20 1.45 -1.22
CA GLY A 204 12.18 2.34 -1.78
C GLY A 204 12.40 2.72 -3.24
N ARG A 205 12.95 1.82 -4.07
CA ARG A 205 13.15 2.07 -5.49
C ARG A 205 11.85 1.88 -6.25
N GLU A 206 11.44 2.88 -7.00
CA GLU A 206 10.28 2.78 -7.88
C GLU A 206 10.66 2.11 -9.20
N ILE A 207 9.96 1.04 -9.56
CA ILE A 207 10.13 0.29 -10.81
C ILE A 207 8.76 -0.05 -11.41
N GLN A 208 8.76 -0.51 -12.68
CA GLN A 208 7.57 -1.06 -13.32
C GLN A 208 7.54 -2.58 -13.12
N ALA A 209 6.46 -3.09 -12.56
CA ALA A 209 6.19 -4.50 -12.38
C ALA A 209 5.05 -4.98 -13.29
N ILE A 210 4.89 -6.30 -13.42
CA ILE A 210 3.89 -6.93 -14.27
C ILE A 210 3.05 -7.88 -13.43
N ARG A 211 1.71 -7.77 -13.53
CA ARG A 211 0.76 -8.73 -12.96
C ARG A 211 0.57 -9.96 -13.89
N LYS A 212 -0.08 -10.99 -13.37
CA LYS A 212 -0.39 -12.24 -14.13
C LYS A 212 -1.16 -12.00 -15.43
N ASP A 213 -2.04 -11.00 -15.47
CA ASP A 213 -2.83 -10.62 -16.64
C ASP A 213 -2.07 -9.74 -17.66
N GLY A 214 -0.82 -9.38 -17.35
CA GLY A 214 0.03 -8.53 -18.20
C GLY A 214 -0.09 -7.04 -17.92
N GLU A 215 -0.89 -6.60 -16.92
CA GLU A 215 -0.95 -5.20 -16.52
C GLU A 215 0.38 -4.73 -15.96
N LEU A 216 0.88 -3.59 -16.48
CA LEU A 216 2.04 -2.88 -15.94
C LEU A 216 1.60 -1.94 -14.83
N PHE A 217 2.24 -2.01 -13.69
CA PHE A 217 1.94 -1.12 -12.57
C PHE A 217 3.21 -0.61 -11.88
N PRO A 218 3.18 0.60 -11.31
CA PRO A 218 4.31 1.14 -10.56
C PRO A 218 4.41 0.45 -9.20
N MET A 219 5.60 -0.04 -8.88
CA MET A 219 5.92 -0.76 -7.66
C MET A 219 7.11 -0.11 -6.95
N GLU A 220 7.01 0.07 -5.65
CA GLU A 220 8.14 0.41 -4.79
C GLU A 220 8.76 -0.88 -4.27
N LEU A 221 10.04 -1.10 -4.61
CA LEU A 221 10.80 -2.30 -4.25
C LEU A 221 11.88 -1.98 -3.23
N SER A 222 11.92 -2.78 -2.16
CA SER A 222 13.05 -2.85 -1.24
C SER A 222 13.59 -4.27 -1.25
N MET A 223 14.92 -4.44 -1.33
CA MET A 223 15.57 -5.75 -1.36
C MET A 223 16.70 -5.85 -0.34
N SER A 224 16.79 -6.99 0.30
CA SER A 224 17.89 -7.34 1.21
C SER A 224 18.32 -8.78 1.04
N LYS A 225 19.58 -9.08 1.41
CA LYS A 225 20.13 -10.43 1.45
C LYS A 225 19.89 -11.02 2.84
N MET A 226 19.58 -12.30 2.89
CA MET A 226 19.41 -13.07 4.12
C MET A 226 20.26 -14.36 4.02
N LEU A 227 20.98 -14.67 5.08
CA LEU A 227 21.70 -15.93 5.22
C LEU A 227 20.89 -16.88 6.10
N LEU A 228 20.50 -18.03 5.56
CA LEU A 228 19.77 -19.05 6.29
C LEU A 228 20.39 -20.44 6.02
N GLY A 229 20.80 -21.15 7.08
CA GLY A 229 21.40 -22.47 6.93
C GLY A 229 22.69 -22.51 6.08
N GLY A 230 23.43 -21.40 5.99
CA GLY A 230 24.63 -21.28 5.17
C GLY A 230 24.37 -20.99 3.69
N GLN A 231 23.09 -20.82 3.29
CA GLN A 231 22.70 -20.44 1.93
C GLN A 231 22.19 -18.99 1.91
N ASN A 232 22.48 -18.29 0.83
CA ASN A 232 22.02 -16.93 0.61
C ASN A 232 20.61 -16.96 -0.01
N TYR A 233 19.76 -16.05 0.48
CA TYR A 233 18.45 -15.75 -0.06
C TYR A 233 18.32 -14.25 -0.24
N PHE A 234 17.43 -13.83 -1.14
CA PHE A 234 17.06 -12.43 -1.25
C PHE A 234 15.60 -12.27 -0.82
N VAL A 235 15.36 -11.25 -0.02
CA VAL A 235 14.00 -10.87 0.42
C VAL A 235 13.66 -9.56 -0.25
N GLY A 236 12.63 -9.58 -1.10
CA GLY A 236 12.03 -8.43 -1.74
C GLY A 236 10.75 -8.04 -1.02
N VAL A 237 10.60 -6.77 -0.70
CA VAL A 237 9.35 -6.16 -0.24
C VAL A 237 8.81 -5.31 -1.37
N ALA A 238 7.64 -5.68 -1.86
CA ALA A 238 6.95 -5.07 -3.00
C ALA A 238 5.71 -4.33 -2.53
N ARG A 239 5.62 -3.05 -2.80
CA ARG A 239 4.44 -2.23 -2.53
C ARG A 239 3.86 -1.70 -3.82
N ASP A 240 2.59 -1.98 -4.09
CA ASP A 240 1.86 -1.34 -5.19
C ASP A 240 1.65 0.14 -4.84
N ILE A 241 2.17 1.03 -5.68
CA ILE A 241 2.05 2.48 -5.49
C ILE A 241 1.13 3.14 -6.53
N THR A 242 0.29 2.35 -7.19
CA THR A 242 -0.64 2.84 -8.22
C THR A 242 -1.58 3.92 -7.66
N GLU A 243 -2.22 3.64 -6.53
CA GLU A 243 -3.12 4.62 -5.88
C GLU A 243 -2.37 5.89 -5.46
N ARG A 244 -1.16 5.76 -4.91
CA ARG A 244 -0.32 6.90 -4.54
C ARG A 244 0.00 7.76 -5.77
N LYS A 245 0.45 7.15 -6.87
CA LYS A 245 0.78 7.87 -8.11
C LYS A 245 -0.43 8.56 -8.73
N LEU A 246 -1.59 7.89 -8.75
CA LEU A 246 -2.83 8.49 -9.22
C LEU A 246 -3.27 9.68 -8.34
N ALA A 247 -3.12 9.55 -7.02
CA ALA A 247 -3.41 10.65 -6.10
C ALA A 247 -2.45 11.83 -6.29
N GLU A 248 -1.15 11.58 -6.44
CA GLU A 248 -0.14 12.60 -6.71
C GLU A 248 -0.42 13.32 -8.04
N GLN A 249 -0.75 12.58 -9.10
CA GLN A 249 -1.14 13.15 -10.40
C GLN A 249 -2.40 14.01 -10.27
N LYS A 250 -3.41 13.52 -9.54
CA LYS A 250 -4.64 14.26 -9.30
C LYS A 250 -4.41 15.55 -8.51
N ILE A 251 -3.56 15.48 -7.48
CA ILE A 251 -3.17 16.68 -6.69
C ILE A 251 -2.46 17.69 -7.59
N THR A 252 -1.49 17.25 -8.39
CA THR A 252 -0.77 18.11 -9.33
C THR A 252 -1.71 18.72 -10.35
N HIS A 253 -2.66 17.94 -10.87
CA HIS A 253 -3.66 18.43 -11.80
C HIS A 253 -4.55 19.49 -11.15
N LEU A 254 -5.09 19.24 -9.95
CA LEU A 254 -5.91 20.20 -9.19
C LEU A 254 -5.15 21.48 -8.80
N ALA A 255 -3.85 21.38 -8.60
CA ALA A 255 -3.01 22.56 -8.31
C ALA A 255 -2.85 23.49 -9.53
N HIS A 256 -3.00 22.99 -10.76
CA HIS A 256 -2.71 23.72 -11.99
C HIS A 256 -3.89 23.90 -12.94
N TYR A 257 -4.95 23.11 -12.77
CA TYR A 257 -6.11 23.14 -13.67
C TYR A 257 -7.42 23.41 -12.91
N ASP A 258 -8.37 24.03 -13.57
CA ASP A 258 -9.72 24.23 -13.07
C ASP A 258 -10.50 22.92 -13.17
N PHE A 259 -11.07 22.47 -12.06
CA PHE A 259 -11.71 21.16 -11.93
C PHE A 259 -12.95 20.98 -12.81
N LEU A 260 -13.63 22.10 -13.19
CA LEU A 260 -14.85 22.06 -13.98
C LEU A 260 -14.54 22.02 -15.49
N THR A 261 -13.57 22.82 -15.93
CA THR A 261 -13.34 23.10 -17.36
C THR A 261 -12.07 22.47 -17.91
N ASP A 262 -11.22 21.92 -17.05
CA ASP A 262 -9.93 21.34 -17.42
C ASP A 262 -8.99 22.36 -18.15
N LEU A 263 -9.25 23.63 -17.99
CA LEU A 263 -8.35 24.69 -18.40
C LEU A 263 -7.32 24.98 -17.30
N PRO A 264 -6.14 25.52 -17.64
CA PRO A 264 -5.26 26.16 -16.68
C PRO A 264 -6.02 27.00 -15.67
N ASN A 265 -5.70 26.83 -14.37
CA ASN A 265 -6.23 27.67 -13.33
C ASN A 265 -5.41 28.97 -13.19
N ARG A 266 -5.77 29.81 -12.20
CA ARG A 266 -5.05 31.06 -11.91
C ARG A 266 -3.56 30.85 -11.66
N ALA A 267 -3.18 29.77 -10.94
CA ALA A 267 -1.77 29.51 -10.64
C ALA A 267 -0.96 29.19 -11.89
N LEU A 268 -1.47 28.31 -12.75
CA LEU A 268 -0.80 27.95 -14.01
C LEU A 268 -0.80 29.14 -15.00
N PHE A 269 -1.85 29.97 -15.02
CA PHE A 269 -1.88 31.20 -15.82
C PHE A 269 -0.74 32.15 -15.41
N LEU A 270 -0.58 32.44 -14.11
CA LEU A 270 0.48 33.33 -13.60
C LEU A 270 1.87 32.81 -13.98
N ASN A 271 2.11 31.50 -13.80
CA ASN A 271 3.36 30.88 -14.19
C ASN A 271 3.63 30.97 -15.69
N SER A 272 2.60 30.71 -16.52
CA SER A 272 2.69 30.79 -17.99
C SER A 272 2.99 32.21 -18.44
N LEU A 273 2.36 33.21 -17.81
CA LEU A 273 2.60 34.63 -18.13
C LEU A 273 4.04 35.04 -17.74
N ASP A 274 4.52 34.65 -16.58
CA ASP A 274 5.89 34.96 -16.13
C ASP A 274 6.94 34.39 -17.10
N ILE A 275 6.79 33.13 -17.51
CA ILE A 275 7.66 32.49 -18.50
C ILE A 275 7.59 33.23 -19.84
N SER A 276 6.39 33.59 -20.30
CA SER A 276 6.17 34.30 -21.54
C SER A 276 6.84 35.68 -21.56
N LEU A 277 6.73 36.43 -20.46
CA LEU A 277 7.37 37.73 -20.27
C LEU A 277 8.90 37.63 -20.27
N ALA A 278 9.45 36.63 -19.57
CA ALA A 278 10.89 36.38 -19.54
C ALA A 278 11.45 36.06 -20.95
N LEU A 279 10.73 35.24 -21.72
CA LEU A 279 11.07 34.90 -23.09
C LEU A 279 10.94 36.12 -24.01
N ALA A 280 9.87 36.90 -23.90
CA ALA A 280 9.60 38.10 -24.66
C ALA A 280 10.68 39.17 -24.49
N LYS A 281 11.13 39.41 -23.24
CA LYS A 281 12.26 40.27 -22.90
C LYS A 281 13.54 39.86 -23.64
N ARG A 282 13.85 38.56 -23.65
CA ARG A 282 15.08 38.03 -24.24
C ARG A 282 15.02 38.05 -25.78
N SER A 283 13.85 37.74 -26.34
CA SER A 283 13.68 37.58 -27.81
C SER A 283 13.04 38.79 -28.49
N ASN A 284 12.80 39.86 -27.75
CA ASN A 284 12.25 41.14 -28.21
C ASN A 284 10.93 41.00 -29.02
N TYR A 285 9.98 40.23 -28.47
CA TYR A 285 8.63 40.14 -29.04
C TYR A 285 7.58 40.63 -28.02
N LYS A 286 6.35 40.84 -28.50
CA LYS A 286 5.24 41.29 -27.66
C LYS A 286 4.45 40.11 -27.07
N VAL A 287 3.86 40.31 -25.91
CA VAL A 287 2.88 39.42 -25.29
C VAL A 287 1.61 40.19 -25.05
N ALA A 288 0.44 39.62 -25.41
CA ALA A 288 -0.83 40.20 -25.09
C ALA A 288 -1.50 39.40 -23.96
N VAL A 289 -2.00 40.13 -22.95
CA VAL A 289 -2.80 39.56 -21.86
C VAL A 289 -4.25 39.95 -22.07
N PHE A 290 -5.16 38.95 -22.12
CA PHE A 290 -6.58 39.19 -22.20
C PHE A 290 -7.23 38.83 -20.88
N PHE A 291 -8.20 39.62 -20.47
CA PHE A 291 -9.14 39.32 -19.39
C PHE A 291 -10.54 39.33 -19.98
N LEU A 292 -11.24 38.20 -19.89
CA LEU A 292 -12.54 38.00 -20.48
C LEU A 292 -13.55 37.62 -19.38
N ASP A 293 -14.74 38.21 -19.45
CA ASP A 293 -15.89 37.88 -18.61
C ASP A 293 -17.10 37.55 -19.51
N LEU A 294 -17.87 36.52 -19.13
CA LEU A 294 -19.04 36.09 -19.89
C LEU A 294 -20.26 36.97 -19.59
N ASP A 295 -20.68 37.72 -20.57
CA ASP A 295 -21.87 38.56 -20.44
C ASP A 295 -23.14 37.73 -20.34
N GLY A 296 -23.91 37.91 -19.25
CA GLY A 296 -25.18 37.25 -19.05
C GLY A 296 -25.11 35.86 -18.39
N PHE A 297 -23.92 35.37 -18.01
CA PHE A 297 -23.74 34.06 -17.35
C PHE A 297 -24.62 33.93 -16.07
N LYS A 298 -24.63 34.96 -15.22
CA LYS A 298 -25.45 34.96 -14.00
C LYS A 298 -26.94 34.75 -14.30
N LYS A 299 -27.47 35.39 -15.37
CA LYS A 299 -28.87 35.21 -15.77
C LYS A 299 -29.17 33.77 -16.16
N ILE A 300 -28.24 33.08 -16.79
CA ILE A 300 -28.37 31.65 -17.16
C ILE A 300 -28.46 30.81 -15.89
N ASN A 301 -27.57 31.02 -14.93
CA ASN A 301 -27.63 30.33 -13.63
C ASN A 301 -28.98 30.59 -12.91
N ASP A 302 -29.37 31.84 -12.85
CA ASP A 302 -30.63 32.22 -12.16
C ASP A 302 -31.89 31.66 -12.84
N THR A 303 -31.82 31.42 -14.16
CA THR A 303 -32.99 30.97 -14.96
C THR A 303 -33.03 29.46 -15.17
N LEU A 304 -31.87 28.84 -15.43
CA LEU A 304 -31.75 27.43 -15.84
C LEU A 304 -31.05 26.56 -14.80
N GLY A 305 -30.55 27.16 -13.72
CA GLY A 305 -29.85 26.46 -12.65
C GLY A 305 -28.31 26.34 -12.88
N HIS A 306 -27.61 26.05 -11.80
CA HIS A 306 -26.15 25.96 -11.80
C HIS A 306 -25.60 24.83 -12.69
N ASP A 307 -26.29 23.70 -12.80
CA ASP A 307 -25.88 22.59 -13.65
C ASP A 307 -25.78 23.00 -15.13
N MET A 308 -26.71 23.84 -15.59
CA MET A 308 -26.67 24.39 -16.95
C MET A 308 -25.58 25.43 -17.13
N GLY A 309 -25.30 26.22 -16.10
CA GLY A 309 -24.15 27.12 -16.05
C GLY A 309 -22.82 26.36 -16.16
N ASP A 310 -22.70 25.25 -15.46
CA ASP A 310 -21.51 24.39 -15.50
C ASP A 310 -21.30 23.76 -16.91
N LEU A 311 -22.39 23.31 -17.54
CA LEU A 311 -22.33 22.82 -18.93
C LEU A 311 -21.92 23.93 -19.89
N LEU A 312 -22.45 25.15 -19.73
CA LEU A 312 -22.03 26.29 -20.52
C LEU A 312 -20.56 26.60 -20.35
N LEU A 313 -20.03 26.65 -19.13
CA LEU A 313 -18.62 26.89 -18.87
C LEU A 313 -17.71 25.86 -19.53
N LYS A 314 -18.09 24.59 -19.51
CA LYS A 314 -17.36 23.51 -20.21
C LYS A 314 -17.32 23.75 -21.72
N GLU A 315 -18.48 24.08 -22.32
CA GLU A 315 -18.57 24.30 -23.76
C GLU A 315 -17.85 25.60 -24.19
N VAL A 316 -17.97 26.68 -23.41
CA VAL A 316 -17.19 27.92 -23.59
C VAL A 316 -15.69 27.59 -23.58
N SER A 317 -15.23 26.88 -22.59
CA SER A 317 -13.82 26.48 -22.46
C SER A 317 -13.33 25.72 -23.67
N ARG A 318 -14.11 24.76 -24.14
CA ARG A 318 -13.82 23.99 -25.36
C ARG A 318 -13.72 24.87 -26.60
N ARG A 319 -14.62 25.84 -26.78
CA ARG A 319 -14.59 26.78 -27.90
C ARG A 319 -13.40 27.74 -27.83
N LEU A 320 -13.14 28.31 -26.66
CA LEU A 320 -12.02 29.23 -26.45
C LEU A 320 -10.68 28.53 -26.73
N LYS A 321 -10.49 27.31 -26.23
CA LYS A 321 -9.27 26.51 -26.46
C LYS A 321 -9.04 26.20 -27.94
N LYS A 322 -10.10 25.97 -28.72
CA LYS A 322 -10.02 25.74 -30.19
C LYS A 322 -9.73 27.00 -30.98
N THR A 323 -10.02 28.17 -30.44
CA THR A 323 -9.92 29.45 -31.14
C THR A 323 -8.49 30.00 -31.13
N ILE A 324 -7.69 29.66 -30.10
CA ILE A 324 -6.30 30.10 -29.94
C ILE A 324 -5.32 29.03 -30.44
N ARG A 325 -4.03 29.41 -30.62
CA ARG A 325 -2.96 28.52 -31.02
C ARG A 325 -2.46 27.68 -29.88
N ALA A 326 -1.78 26.57 -30.16
CA ALA A 326 -1.15 25.72 -29.17
C ALA A 326 -0.06 26.44 -28.32
N SER A 327 0.55 27.49 -28.87
CA SER A 327 1.55 28.35 -28.19
C SER A 327 0.93 29.34 -27.21
N ASP A 328 -0.38 29.54 -27.26
CA ASP A 328 -1.12 30.49 -26.43
C ASP A 328 -1.78 29.76 -25.27
N THR A 329 -1.97 30.46 -24.17
CA THR A 329 -2.61 29.89 -22.99
C THR A 329 -3.99 30.52 -22.81
N VAL A 330 -5.03 29.72 -22.57
CA VAL A 330 -6.31 30.15 -22.01
C VAL A 330 -6.47 29.51 -20.65
N ALA A 331 -6.92 30.28 -19.68
CA ALA A 331 -7.13 29.84 -18.31
C ALA A 331 -8.50 30.32 -17.79
N ARG A 332 -9.06 29.57 -16.84
CA ARG A 332 -10.21 30.04 -16.06
C ARG A 332 -9.73 30.45 -14.68
N VAL A 333 -9.93 31.72 -14.31
CA VAL A 333 -9.42 32.25 -13.03
C VAL A 333 -10.46 32.22 -11.92
N GLY A 334 -11.75 32.08 -12.25
CA GLY A 334 -12.85 31.92 -11.31
C GLY A 334 -14.22 32.32 -11.93
N GLY A 335 -15.31 31.76 -11.44
CA GLY A 335 -16.64 32.09 -11.93
C GLY A 335 -16.80 32.01 -13.43
N ASP A 336 -17.13 33.16 -14.06
CA ASP A 336 -17.28 33.37 -15.50
C ASP A 336 -16.10 34.11 -16.15
N GLU A 337 -14.95 34.20 -15.44
CA GLU A 337 -13.76 34.93 -15.86
C GLU A 337 -12.71 34.00 -16.49
N PHE A 338 -12.23 34.38 -17.66
CA PHE A 338 -11.16 33.70 -18.41
C PHE A 338 -10.02 34.65 -18.72
N THR A 339 -8.81 34.13 -18.73
CA THR A 339 -7.61 34.90 -19.05
C THR A 339 -6.83 34.24 -20.15
N PHE A 340 -6.09 35.03 -20.94
CA PHE A 340 -5.26 34.51 -22.02
C PHE A 340 -3.86 35.12 -21.97
N VAL A 341 -2.88 34.32 -22.39
CA VAL A 341 -1.52 34.76 -22.71
C VAL A 341 -1.27 34.44 -24.15
N LEU A 342 -1.18 35.47 -24.99
CA LEU A 342 -0.89 35.33 -26.44
C LEU A 342 0.57 35.66 -26.69
N ASN A 343 1.31 34.67 -27.15
CA ASN A 343 2.74 34.80 -27.39
C ASN A 343 2.99 35.30 -28.82
N ASN A 344 3.80 36.35 -28.94
CA ASN A 344 4.18 36.96 -30.23
C ASN A 344 2.98 37.17 -31.19
N PRO A 345 1.94 37.94 -30.75
CA PRO A 345 0.73 38.15 -31.56
C PRO A 345 0.95 39.04 -32.77
N GLY A 346 2.16 39.53 -32.96
CA GLY A 346 2.52 40.45 -34.05
C GLY A 346 2.10 41.89 -33.74
N SER A 347 1.24 42.44 -34.57
CA SER A 347 0.78 43.85 -34.45
C SER A 347 -0.48 43.94 -33.56
N GLN A 348 -0.84 45.18 -33.21
CA GLN A 348 -2.09 45.44 -32.46
C GLN A 348 -3.33 45.03 -33.26
N GLU A 349 -3.30 45.15 -34.59
CA GLU A 349 -4.37 44.65 -35.45
C GLU A 349 -4.50 43.13 -35.38
N GLY A 350 -3.37 42.42 -35.27
CA GLY A 350 -3.37 40.97 -35.03
C GLY A 350 -4.02 40.58 -33.69
N VAL A 351 -3.72 41.35 -32.65
CA VAL A 351 -4.34 41.17 -31.32
C VAL A 351 -5.84 41.44 -31.39
N ALA A 352 -6.26 42.50 -32.06
CA ALA A 352 -7.67 42.88 -32.27
C ALA A 352 -8.43 41.79 -33.06
N LEU A 353 -7.77 41.19 -34.07
CA LEU A 353 -8.37 40.11 -34.84
C LEU A 353 -8.67 38.87 -33.97
N ILE A 354 -7.76 38.52 -33.08
CA ILE A 354 -7.96 37.39 -32.13
C ILE A 354 -9.11 37.73 -31.18
N ALA A 355 -9.18 38.96 -30.62
CA ALA A 355 -10.23 39.39 -29.75
C ALA A 355 -11.61 39.32 -30.44
N ASN A 356 -11.72 39.82 -31.69
CA ASN A 356 -12.94 39.73 -32.49
C ASN A 356 -13.35 38.26 -32.75
N LYS A 357 -12.38 37.38 -33.03
CA LYS A 357 -12.65 35.96 -33.27
C LYS A 357 -13.18 35.28 -32.02
N LEU A 358 -12.63 35.60 -30.84
CA LEU A 358 -13.14 35.08 -29.56
C LEU A 358 -14.57 35.52 -29.28
N ILE A 359 -14.86 36.82 -29.49
CA ILE A 359 -16.23 37.39 -29.30
C ILE A 359 -17.18 36.71 -30.27
N ALA A 360 -16.85 36.62 -31.54
CA ALA A 360 -17.71 35.96 -32.53
C ALA A 360 -18.02 34.50 -32.16
N THR A 361 -16.98 33.75 -31.71
CA THR A 361 -17.12 32.35 -31.28
C THR A 361 -18.04 32.21 -30.05
N LEU A 362 -17.98 33.17 -29.12
CA LEU A 362 -18.85 33.19 -27.94
C LEU A 362 -20.32 33.62 -28.28
N SER A 363 -20.48 34.47 -29.29
CA SER A 363 -21.78 34.92 -29.72
C SER A 363 -22.61 33.85 -30.48
N GLU A 364 -21.97 32.77 -30.93
CA GLU A 364 -22.67 31.63 -31.51
C GLU A 364 -23.50 30.91 -30.45
N PRO A 365 -24.75 30.46 -30.76
CA PRO A 365 -25.57 29.75 -29.80
C PRO A 365 -24.88 28.53 -29.21
N PHE A 366 -25.12 28.29 -27.93
CA PHE A 366 -24.70 27.08 -27.21
C PHE A 366 -25.89 26.14 -27.07
N ASP A 367 -25.79 24.96 -27.65
CA ASP A 367 -26.77 23.89 -27.41
C ASP A 367 -26.39 23.12 -26.15
N LEU A 368 -27.15 23.30 -25.09
CA LEU A 368 -26.95 22.66 -23.82
C LEU A 368 -28.09 21.66 -23.60
N ASN A 369 -27.88 20.41 -23.97
CA ASN A 369 -28.88 19.34 -23.86
C ASN A 369 -30.23 19.69 -24.53
N GLY A 370 -30.22 20.30 -25.73
CA GLY A 370 -31.41 20.72 -26.48
C GLY A 370 -31.94 22.11 -26.11
N THR A 371 -31.29 22.81 -25.16
CA THR A 371 -31.66 24.20 -24.81
C THR A 371 -30.59 25.14 -25.40
N LEU A 372 -31.04 26.02 -26.30
CA LEU A 372 -30.18 27.04 -26.91
C LEU A 372 -29.95 28.20 -25.96
N CYS A 373 -28.70 28.44 -25.58
CA CYS A 373 -28.30 29.56 -24.74
C CYS A 373 -27.41 30.53 -25.53
N HIS A 374 -27.51 31.81 -25.20
CA HIS A 374 -26.74 32.89 -25.78
C HIS A 374 -25.95 33.62 -24.69
N VAL A 375 -24.67 33.80 -24.88
CA VAL A 375 -23.79 34.62 -24.06
C VAL A 375 -22.92 35.52 -24.95
N GLY A 376 -22.48 36.63 -24.39
CA GLY A 376 -21.43 37.45 -25.02
C GLY A 376 -20.11 37.34 -24.24
N GLY A 377 -19.15 38.10 -24.68
CA GLY A 377 -17.87 38.21 -23.99
C GLY A 377 -17.37 39.66 -23.99
N SER A 378 -17.08 40.17 -22.80
CA SER A 378 -16.38 41.45 -22.63
C SER A 378 -14.88 41.20 -22.39
N ILE A 379 -14.01 41.71 -23.27
CA ILE A 379 -12.58 41.45 -23.22
C ILE A 379 -11.81 42.74 -22.98
N GLY A 380 -10.91 42.71 -21.99
CA GLY A 380 -9.88 43.72 -21.80
C GLY A 380 -8.50 43.24 -22.20
N ILE A 381 -7.70 44.12 -22.78
CA ILE A 381 -6.41 43.80 -23.38
C ILE A 381 -5.32 44.71 -22.89
N SER A 382 -4.20 44.14 -22.43
CA SER A 382 -2.96 44.84 -22.16
C SER A 382 -1.80 44.22 -22.96
N LEU A 383 -0.80 45.02 -23.32
CA LEU A 383 0.31 44.63 -24.15
C LEU A 383 1.66 44.83 -23.41
N PHE A 384 2.46 43.78 -23.36
CA PHE A 384 3.85 43.86 -23.00
C PHE A 384 4.70 44.11 -24.25
N PRO A 385 5.72 45.01 -24.24
CA PRO A 385 6.09 45.91 -23.15
C PRO A 385 5.39 47.29 -23.21
N ASP A 386 4.42 47.47 -24.12
CA ASP A 386 3.86 48.78 -24.49
C ASP A 386 3.07 49.42 -23.35
N ASP A 387 2.23 48.63 -22.64
CA ASP A 387 1.38 49.12 -21.58
C ASP A 387 2.04 48.95 -20.20
N ALA A 388 2.72 47.82 -19.94
CA ALA A 388 3.45 47.58 -18.70
C ALA A 388 4.57 46.55 -18.87
N GLN A 389 5.47 46.47 -17.87
CA GLN A 389 6.60 45.55 -17.82
C GLN A 389 6.51 44.50 -16.71
N SER A 390 5.54 44.63 -15.80
CA SER A 390 5.30 43.68 -14.71
C SER A 390 4.01 42.87 -14.97
N LEU A 391 4.01 41.63 -14.50
CA LEU A 391 2.89 40.69 -14.61
C LEU A 391 1.63 41.27 -13.94
N GLU A 392 1.76 41.78 -12.70
CA GLU A 392 0.64 42.30 -11.91
C GLU A 392 0.00 43.52 -12.59
N THR A 393 0.83 44.41 -13.12
CA THR A 393 0.35 45.60 -13.81
C THR A 393 -0.41 45.25 -15.09
N LEU A 394 0.12 44.31 -15.90
CA LEU A 394 -0.55 43.85 -17.13
C LEU A 394 -1.93 43.24 -16.82
N ILE A 395 -2.05 42.41 -15.79
CA ILE A 395 -3.33 41.82 -15.41
C ILE A 395 -4.31 42.88 -14.97
N THR A 396 -3.87 43.79 -14.08
CA THR A 396 -4.73 44.88 -13.59
C THR A 396 -5.20 45.79 -14.73
N GLN A 397 -4.33 46.09 -15.70
CA GLN A 397 -4.67 46.90 -16.87
C GLN A 397 -5.66 46.18 -17.80
N ALA A 398 -5.48 44.87 -18.02
CA ALA A 398 -6.41 44.07 -18.80
C ALA A 398 -7.79 43.99 -18.13
N ASP A 399 -7.85 43.80 -16.81
CA ASP A 399 -9.11 43.79 -16.03
C ASP A 399 -9.82 45.15 -16.13
N GLY A 400 -9.08 46.26 -15.92
CA GLY A 400 -9.64 47.61 -16.08
C GLY A 400 -10.22 47.87 -17.50
N ALA A 401 -9.55 47.38 -18.53
CA ALA A 401 -10.04 47.47 -19.88
C ALA A 401 -11.29 46.59 -20.15
N MET A 402 -11.37 45.43 -19.54
CA MET A 402 -12.57 44.58 -19.59
C MET A 402 -13.77 45.30 -18.95
N TYR A 403 -13.57 45.94 -17.81
CA TYR A 403 -14.62 46.70 -17.18
C TYR A 403 -15.12 47.83 -18.08
N LEU A 404 -14.23 48.52 -18.80
CA LEU A 404 -14.65 49.52 -19.79
C LEU A 404 -15.43 48.87 -20.94
N ALA A 405 -15.06 47.70 -21.44
CA ALA A 405 -15.80 46.96 -22.44
C ALA A 405 -17.26 46.67 -21.98
N LYS A 406 -17.46 46.26 -20.71
CA LYS A 406 -18.79 46.07 -20.12
C LYS A 406 -19.60 47.36 -20.12
N GLN A 407 -18.98 48.49 -19.81
CA GLN A 407 -19.66 49.79 -19.81
C GLN A 407 -20.02 50.28 -21.23
N CYS A 408 -19.22 49.95 -22.24
CA CYS A 408 -19.42 50.32 -23.63
C CYS A 408 -20.44 49.43 -24.40
N GLY A 409 -21.31 48.71 -23.70
CA GLY A 409 -22.39 47.95 -24.33
C GLY A 409 -22.18 46.44 -24.34
N LYS A 410 -21.12 45.93 -23.68
CA LYS A 410 -20.78 44.49 -23.61
C LYS A 410 -20.48 43.87 -24.99
N ASN A 411 -20.18 42.55 -25.00
CA ASN A 411 -19.88 41.79 -26.21
C ASN A 411 -18.86 42.51 -27.15
N THR A 412 -17.80 43.03 -26.55
CA THR A 412 -16.79 43.87 -27.23
C THR A 412 -15.44 43.74 -26.53
N TYR A 413 -14.41 44.29 -27.11
CA TYR A 413 -13.10 44.39 -26.45
C TYR A 413 -12.64 45.84 -26.33
N LYS A 414 -11.73 46.09 -25.36
CA LYS A 414 -11.05 47.36 -25.19
C LYS A 414 -9.58 47.11 -24.88
N PHE A 415 -8.70 47.97 -25.41
CA PHE A 415 -7.30 48.01 -25.00
C PHE A 415 -7.15 48.90 -23.73
N HIS A 416 -6.11 48.68 -22.97
CA HIS A 416 -5.79 49.53 -21.80
C HIS A 416 -5.68 51.00 -22.18
N ARG A 417 -5.07 51.33 -23.34
CA ARG A 417 -4.99 52.73 -23.83
C ARG A 417 -6.33 53.40 -24.03
N ASP A 418 -7.42 52.66 -24.30
CA ASP A 418 -8.78 53.21 -24.46
C ASP A 418 -9.32 53.70 -23.12
N VAL A 419 -8.89 53.04 -21.99
CA VAL A 419 -9.18 53.48 -20.60
C VAL A 419 -8.55 54.84 -20.33
N LEU A 420 -7.29 55.01 -20.74
CA LEU A 420 -6.58 56.29 -20.55
C LEU A 420 -7.24 57.44 -21.33
N GLN A 421 -7.67 57.17 -22.58
CA GLN A 421 -8.38 58.15 -23.41
C GLN A 421 -9.73 58.53 -22.80
N SER A 422 -10.52 57.56 -22.33
CA SER A 422 -11.79 57.81 -21.68
C SER A 422 -11.63 58.62 -20.41
N ALA A 423 -10.58 58.36 -19.59
CA ALA A 423 -10.30 59.12 -18.37
C ALA A 423 -9.90 60.59 -18.66
N HIS A 424 -9.23 60.84 -19.78
CA HIS A 424 -8.86 62.20 -20.20
C HIS A 424 -10.09 62.97 -20.72
N ALA A 425 -10.97 62.32 -21.49
CA ALA A 425 -12.21 62.92 -21.99
C ALA A 425 -13.14 63.37 -20.85
N ASN A 426 -13.28 62.53 -19.81
CA ASN A 426 -14.13 62.84 -18.63
C ASN A 426 -13.51 63.92 -17.72
N LYS A 427 -12.24 64.27 -17.83
CA LYS A 427 -11.63 65.39 -17.07
C LYS A 427 -11.81 66.76 -17.74
N HIS A 428 -12.21 66.77 -18.99
CA HIS A 428 -12.39 67.98 -19.78
C HIS A 428 -13.89 68.21 -20.17
N ALA A 429 -14.80 67.35 -19.76
CA ALA A 429 -16.23 67.55 -19.80
C ALA A 429 -16.78 67.99 -18.44
#